data_7408edfd8beebbff989cd9a21e6f2416
#
_entry.id   7408edfd8beebbff989cd9a21e6f2416
#
_cell.length_a   1.000
_cell.length_b   1.000
_cell.length_c   1.000
_cell.angle_alpha   90.00
_cell.angle_beta   90.00
_cell.angle_gamma   90.00
#
_symmetry.space_group_name_H-M   'P 1'
#
loop_
_entity.id
_entity.type
_entity.pdbx_description
1 polymer ?
#
loop_
_entity_poly.entity_id
_entity_poly.type
_entity_poly.pdbx_seq_one_letter_code
_entity_poly.pdbx_strand_id
1 'polypeptide(L)'
;MARELGTILAVENIYEKEPSTIKALLEAIDDPCFRHCFDVGHWNMFTTVTLEEWFSELGGYIVESHIHDNHGKCDEHLPVGEGAINFEQFFPLLIRYAPAAVWTIEAHNTEHLQRALKNIQNYSF
;
A
#
# COMPACT_ATOMS: atom_id res chain seq x y z
N MET A 1 -9.37 3.86 23.14
CA MET A 1 -7.99 4.44 23.09
C MET A 1 -7.72 5.17 21.78
N ALA A 2 -7.74 4.55 20.59
CA ALA A 2 -7.51 5.29 19.31
C ALA A 2 -8.47 6.47 19.12
N ARG A 3 -9.78 6.26 19.29
CA ARG A 3 -10.78 7.34 19.24
C ARG A 3 -10.52 8.49 20.21
N GLU A 4 -10.10 8.20 21.43
CA GLU A 4 -9.82 9.20 22.47
C GLU A 4 -8.58 10.04 22.11
N LEU A 5 -7.64 9.45 21.39
CA LEU A 5 -6.41 10.09 20.94
C LEU A 5 -6.56 10.78 19.57
N GLY A 6 -7.70 10.63 18.90
CA GLY A 6 -7.93 11.18 17.56
C GLY A 6 -6.98 10.58 16.50
N THR A 7 -6.57 9.31 16.68
CA THR A 7 -5.65 8.62 15.78
C THR A 7 -6.34 7.44 15.09
N ILE A 8 -5.77 6.99 13.97
CA ILE A 8 -6.18 5.79 13.25
C ILE A 8 -5.11 4.73 13.43
N LEU A 9 -5.54 3.50 13.70
CA LEU A 9 -4.70 2.31 13.66
C LEU A 9 -4.92 1.64 12.31
N ALA A 10 -3.90 1.51 11.51
CA ALA A 10 -3.97 0.86 10.22
C ALA A 10 -3.26 -0.50 10.26
N VAL A 11 -3.96 -1.56 9.83
CA VAL A 11 -3.37 -2.90 9.65
C VAL A 11 -2.73 -3.00 8.28
N GLU A 12 -1.50 -3.44 8.24
CA GLU A 12 -0.73 -3.60 7.01
C GLU A 12 -0.85 -5.04 6.46
N ASN A 13 -0.90 -5.19 5.12
CA ASN A 13 -0.74 -6.49 4.49
C ASN A 13 0.74 -6.89 4.48
N ILE A 14 1.01 -8.13 4.89
CA ILE A 14 2.39 -8.68 4.89
C ILE A 14 2.43 -9.97 4.06
N TYR A 15 1.77 -11.04 4.51
CA TYR A 15 1.83 -12.37 3.89
C TYR A 15 0.50 -12.81 3.25
N GLU A 16 -0.49 -11.94 3.22
CA GLU A 16 -1.82 -12.26 2.73
C GLU A 16 -1.79 -12.50 1.21
N LYS A 17 -2.27 -13.68 0.82
CA LYS A 17 -2.37 -14.07 -0.59
C LYS A 17 -3.53 -13.40 -1.31
N GLU A 18 -4.53 -12.98 -0.54
CA GLU A 18 -5.78 -12.39 -0.99
C GLU A 18 -6.37 -11.46 0.08
N PRO A 19 -7.26 -10.53 -0.27
CA PRO A 19 -7.74 -9.50 0.66
C PRO A 19 -8.70 -10.00 1.74
N SER A 20 -9.25 -11.22 1.62
CA SER A 20 -10.34 -11.74 2.45
C SER A 20 -10.06 -11.72 3.94
N THR A 21 -8.84 -12.05 4.36
CA THR A 21 -8.46 -12.07 5.80
C THR A 21 -8.49 -10.67 6.41
N ILE A 22 -7.88 -9.70 5.73
CA ILE A 22 -7.86 -8.29 6.20
C ILE A 22 -9.28 -7.73 6.16
N LYS A 23 -10.06 -8.01 5.10
CA LYS A 23 -11.45 -7.58 4.98
C LYS A 23 -12.30 -8.09 6.14
N ALA A 24 -12.24 -9.39 6.44
CA ALA A 24 -12.96 -9.98 7.54
C ALA A 24 -12.61 -9.35 8.90
N LEU A 25 -11.33 -9.03 9.11
CA LEU A 25 -10.85 -8.35 10.32
C LEU A 25 -11.42 -6.93 10.42
N LEU A 26 -11.37 -6.16 9.34
CA LEU A 26 -11.90 -4.79 9.29
C LEU A 26 -13.41 -4.74 9.52
N GLU A 27 -14.15 -5.67 8.89
CA GLU A 27 -15.60 -5.80 9.05
C GLU A 27 -15.99 -6.28 10.46
N ALA A 28 -15.22 -7.19 11.06
CA ALA A 28 -15.49 -7.68 12.41
C ALA A 28 -15.25 -6.62 13.49
N ILE A 29 -14.25 -5.74 13.30
CA ILE A 29 -13.97 -4.64 14.22
C ILE A 29 -14.93 -3.49 14.00
N ASP A 30 -15.31 -3.21 12.77
CA ASP A 30 -16.25 -2.16 12.33
C ASP A 30 -16.04 -0.81 13.05
N ASP A 31 -14.79 -0.35 13.13
CA ASP A 31 -14.41 0.90 13.79
C ASP A 31 -13.77 1.87 12.79
N PRO A 32 -14.24 3.13 12.68
CA PRO A 32 -13.63 4.13 11.80
C PRO A 32 -12.17 4.46 12.16
N CYS A 33 -11.74 4.15 13.38
CA CYS A 33 -10.34 4.31 13.80
C CYS A 33 -9.48 3.05 13.54
N PHE A 34 -10.05 2.01 12.91
CA PHE A 34 -9.30 0.83 12.48
C PHE A 34 -9.42 0.66 10.97
N ARG A 35 -8.32 0.78 10.26
CA ARG A 35 -8.27 0.90 8.80
C ARG A 35 -7.15 0.03 8.22
N HIS A 36 -6.91 0.16 6.93
CA HIS A 36 -5.91 -0.59 6.18
C HIS A 36 -4.74 0.31 5.75
N CYS A 37 -3.52 -0.16 5.97
CA CYS A 37 -2.31 0.32 5.33
C CYS A 37 -1.95 -0.64 4.21
N PHE A 38 -1.98 -0.17 2.95
CA PHE A 38 -1.65 -1.00 1.81
C PHE A 38 -0.16 -0.90 1.48
N ASP A 39 0.58 -1.99 1.68
CA ASP A 39 1.97 -2.11 1.23
C ASP A 39 2.02 -2.78 -0.14
N VAL A 40 2.47 -2.03 -1.16
CA VAL A 40 2.54 -2.52 -2.54
C VAL A 40 3.68 -3.50 -2.77
N GLY A 41 4.77 -3.39 -2.02
CA GLY A 41 5.90 -4.31 -2.10
C GLY A 41 5.57 -5.68 -1.53
N HIS A 42 4.91 -5.74 -0.39
CA HIS A 42 4.39 -6.99 0.19
C HIS A 42 3.32 -7.62 -0.73
N TRP A 43 2.43 -6.81 -1.30
CA TRP A 43 1.47 -7.28 -2.29
C TRP A 43 2.19 -7.97 -3.46
N ASN A 44 3.24 -7.35 -4.02
CA ASN A 44 3.99 -7.91 -5.16
C ASN A 44 4.69 -9.24 -4.84
N MET A 45 5.08 -9.45 -3.58
CA MET A 45 5.78 -10.65 -3.14
C MET A 45 4.87 -11.82 -2.79
N PHE A 46 3.74 -11.56 -2.16
CA PHE A 46 2.97 -12.62 -1.48
C PHE A 46 1.59 -12.84 -2.07
N THR A 47 1.03 -11.85 -2.76
CA THR A 47 -0.37 -11.89 -3.21
C THR A 47 -0.53 -12.69 -4.52
N THR A 48 -1.64 -13.39 -4.64
CA THR A 48 -2.01 -14.17 -5.83
C THR A 48 -3.11 -13.53 -6.67
N VAL A 49 -3.66 -12.40 -6.20
CA VAL A 49 -4.69 -11.63 -6.90
C VAL A 49 -4.12 -10.34 -7.50
N THR A 50 -4.82 -9.77 -8.46
CA THR A 50 -4.42 -8.53 -9.12
C THR A 50 -4.57 -7.32 -8.20
N LEU A 51 -3.90 -6.21 -8.55
CA LEU A 51 -4.12 -4.91 -7.87
C LEU A 51 -5.58 -4.48 -7.92
N GLU A 52 -6.24 -4.62 -9.08
CA GLU A 52 -7.66 -4.26 -9.24
C GLU A 52 -8.56 -5.05 -8.30
N GLU A 53 -8.34 -6.36 -8.17
CA GLU A 53 -9.09 -7.21 -7.23
C GLU A 53 -8.86 -6.77 -5.79
N TRP A 54 -7.60 -6.51 -5.39
CA TRP A 54 -7.29 -6.02 -4.04
C TRP A 54 -7.96 -4.69 -3.73
N PHE A 55 -7.82 -3.71 -4.64
CA PHE A 55 -8.41 -2.38 -4.46
C PHE A 55 -9.93 -2.40 -4.50
N SER A 56 -10.56 -3.25 -5.29
CA SER A 56 -12.02 -3.39 -5.33
C SER A 56 -12.60 -3.87 -3.99
N GLU A 57 -11.85 -4.70 -3.25
CA GLU A 57 -12.28 -5.27 -1.97
C GLU A 57 -11.91 -4.39 -0.76
N LEU A 58 -10.73 -3.78 -0.77
CA LEU A 58 -10.16 -3.10 0.39
C LEU A 58 -9.91 -1.60 0.18
N GLY A 59 -10.02 -1.09 -1.05
CA GLY A 59 -9.66 0.30 -1.34
C GLY A 59 -10.35 1.34 -0.46
N GLY A 60 -11.62 1.14 -0.15
CA GLY A 60 -12.38 2.03 0.75
C GLY A 60 -11.92 2.03 2.22
N TYR A 61 -11.08 1.08 2.61
CA TYR A 61 -10.49 1.01 3.95
C TYR A 61 -9.07 1.58 4.01
N ILE A 62 -8.41 1.80 2.85
CA ILE A 62 -7.02 2.25 2.79
C ILE A 62 -6.94 3.71 3.24
N VAL A 63 -6.12 3.97 4.24
CA VAL A 63 -5.81 5.32 4.76
C VAL A 63 -4.34 5.69 4.60
N GLU A 64 -3.50 4.70 4.36
CA GLU A 64 -2.08 4.84 4.11
C GLU A 64 -1.63 3.80 3.09
N SER A 65 -0.62 4.13 2.30
CA SER A 65 0.06 3.16 1.46
C SER A 65 1.57 3.29 1.62
N HIS A 66 2.23 2.18 1.92
CA HIS A 66 3.68 2.07 1.85
C HIS A 66 4.09 1.83 0.40
N ILE A 67 5.04 2.63 -0.08
CA ILE A 67 5.44 2.68 -1.49
C ILE A 67 6.93 2.44 -1.61
N HIS A 68 7.27 1.28 -2.12
CA HIS A 68 8.61 0.87 -2.51
C HIS A 68 8.51 -0.17 -3.62
N ASP A 69 9.63 -0.53 -4.23
CA ASP A 69 9.66 -1.51 -5.30
C ASP A 69 10.49 -2.74 -4.91
N ASN A 70 10.27 -3.85 -5.58
CA ASN A 70 11.04 -5.08 -5.46
C ASN A 70 10.83 -5.97 -6.70
N HIS A 71 11.61 -7.04 -6.81
CA HIS A 71 11.50 -8.02 -7.89
C HIS A 71 10.60 -9.23 -7.55
N GLY A 72 9.77 -9.15 -6.52
CA GLY A 72 8.84 -10.20 -6.10
C GLY A 72 9.47 -11.40 -5.40
N LYS A 73 10.73 -11.31 -4.95
CA LYS A 73 11.46 -12.42 -4.30
C LYS A 73 11.88 -12.12 -2.88
N CYS A 74 12.22 -10.90 -2.59
CA CYS A 74 12.60 -10.41 -1.27
C CYS A 74 12.17 -8.94 -1.14
N ASP A 75 12.07 -8.50 0.11
CA ASP A 75 11.65 -7.15 0.45
C ASP A 75 12.84 -6.19 0.30
N GLU A 76 13.06 -5.72 -0.94
CA GLU A 76 14.26 -4.97 -1.32
C GLU A 76 14.17 -3.49 -0.98
N HIS A 77 12.97 -2.93 -0.83
CA HIS A 77 12.73 -1.49 -0.67
C HIS A 77 13.46 -0.64 -1.71
N LEU A 78 13.39 -1.07 -2.98
CA LEU A 78 13.95 -0.32 -4.10
C LEU A 78 13.19 0.99 -4.36
N PRO A 79 13.84 1.99 -4.94
CA PRO A 79 13.15 3.15 -5.46
C PRO A 79 12.06 2.78 -6.48
N VAL A 80 10.97 3.51 -6.48
CA VAL A 80 9.86 3.36 -7.42
C VAL A 80 10.35 3.24 -8.87
N GLY A 81 9.92 2.19 -9.58
CA GLY A 81 10.26 1.91 -10.97
C GLY A 81 11.63 1.25 -11.18
N GLU A 82 12.31 0.81 -10.11
CA GLU A 82 13.59 0.08 -10.20
C GLU A 82 13.44 -1.43 -9.95
N GLY A 83 12.22 -1.93 -9.69
CA GLY A 83 11.86 -3.32 -9.52
C GLY A 83 10.90 -3.82 -10.60
N ALA A 84 9.91 -4.60 -10.19
CA ALA A 84 8.96 -5.26 -11.08
C ALA A 84 7.51 -4.79 -10.90
N ILE A 85 7.23 -3.89 -9.96
CA ILE A 85 5.87 -3.41 -9.70
C ILE A 85 5.40 -2.49 -10.84
N ASN A 86 4.18 -2.71 -11.33
CA ASN A 86 3.58 -1.84 -12.34
C ASN A 86 2.95 -0.60 -11.70
N PHE A 87 3.75 0.45 -11.51
CA PHE A 87 3.30 1.71 -10.93
C PHE A 87 2.36 2.50 -11.86
N GLU A 88 2.40 2.29 -13.18
CA GLU A 88 1.44 2.85 -14.13
C GLU A 88 0.00 2.35 -13.86
N GLN A 89 -0.13 1.15 -13.28
CA GLN A 89 -1.41 0.60 -12.85
C GLN A 89 -1.72 0.96 -11.40
N PHE A 90 -0.71 0.90 -10.51
CA PHE A 90 -0.89 1.09 -9.08
C PHE A 90 -1.38 2.49 -8.70
N PHE A 91 -0.73 3.55 -9.17
CA PHE A 91 -1.08 4.92 -8.77
C PHE A 91 -2.50 5.33 -9.17
N PRO A 92 -2.98 5.07 -10.40
CA PRO A 92 -4.37 5.35 -10.74
C PRO A 92 -5.39 4.61 -9.86
N LEU A 93 -5.10 3.37 -9.46
CA LEU A 93 -5.97 2.62 -8.55
C LEU A 93 -5.97 3.22 -7.15
N LEU A 94 -4.79 3.56 -6.61
CA LEU A 94 -4.68 4.22 -5.30
C LEU A 94 -5.47 5.53 -5.28
N ILE A 95 -5.31 6.37 -6.29
CA ILE A 95 -6.05 7.64 -6.40
C ILE A 95 -7.55 7.42 -6.53
N ARG A 96 -7.97 6.43 -7.32
CA ARG A 96 -9.39 6.14 -7.56
C ARG A 96 -10.09 5.63 -6.31
N TYR A 97 -9.47 4.68 -5.59
CA TYR A 97 -10.10 3.97 -4.48
C TYR A 97 -9.80 4.56 -3.10
N ALA A 98 -8.66 5.23 -2.95
CA ALA A 98 -8.20 5.80 -1.69
C ALA A 98 -7.61 7.22 -1.87
N PRO A 99 -8.38 8.19 -2.40
CA PRO A 99 -7.87 9.53 -2.77
C PRO A 99 -7.34 10.35 -1.58
N ALA A 100 -7.69 9.98 -0.35
CA ALA A 100 -7.24 10.65 0.88
C ALA A 100 -6.14 9.88 1.62
N ALA A 101 -5.64 8.77 1.06
CA ALA A 101 -4.59 7.99 1.70
C ALA A 101 -3.28 8.76 1.78
N VAL A 102 -2.57 8.59 2.88
CA VAL A 102 -1.18 9.07 3.02
C VAL A 102 -0.26 8.16 2.21
N TRP A 103 0.67 8.75 1.48
CA TRP A 103 1.69 8.02 0.71
C TRP A 103 3.00 8.05 1.48
N THR A 104 3.41 6.93 2.01
CA THR A 104 4.65 6.75 2.76
C THR A 104 5.67 6.05 1.87
N ILE A 105 6.75 6.75 1.50
CA ILE A 105 7.84 6.13 0.75
C ILE A 105 8.74 5.43 1.72
N GLU A 106 8.86 4.11 1.60
CA GLU A 106 9.77 3.31 2.40
C GLU A 106 11.09 3.07 1.66
N ALA A 107 12.18 3.52 2.26
CA ALA A 107 13.50 3.41 1.68
C ALA A 107 14.55 3.05 2.74
N HIS A 108 15.45 2.12 2.42
CA HIS A 108 16.51 1.70 3.34
C HIS A 108 17.60 2.76 3.59
N ASN A 109 17.70 3.76 2.75
CA ASN A 109 18.69 4.84 2.87
C ASN A 109 18.27 6.11 2.14
N THR A 110 18.97 7.21 2.41
CA THR A 110 18.68 8.52 1.85
C THR A 110 18.81 8.58 0.32
N GLU A 111 19.74 7.82 -0.27
CA GLU A 111 19.91 7.78 -1.73
C GLU A 111 18.69 7.13 -2.40
N HIS A 112 18.20 5.99 -1.88
CA HIS A 112 16.98 5.35 -2.35
C HIS A 112 15.77 6.29 -2.22
N LEU A 113 15.63 6.99 -1.09
CA LEU A 113 14.56 7.96 -0.90
C LEU A 113 14.57 9.07 -1.95
N GLN A 114 15.75 9.66 -2.22
CA GLN A 114 15.90 10.73 -3.22
C GLN A 114 15.54 10.23 -4.62
N ARG A 115 15.97 9.02 -4.99
CA ARG A 115 15.62 8.42 -6.28
C ARG A 115 14.13 8.11 -6.37
N ALA A 116 13.52 7.54 -5.32
CA ALA A 116 12.09 7.28 -5.29
C ALA A 116 11.27 8.55 -5.50
N LEU A 117 11.58 9.63 -4.77
CA LEU A 117 10.94 10.94 -4.92
C LEU A 117 11.09 11.52 -6.35
N LYS A 118 12.24 11.33 -6.97
CA LYS A 118 12.48 11.77 -8.35
C LYS A 118 11.68 10.90 -9.33
N ASN A 119 11.70 9.59 -9.14
CA ASN A 119 11.07 8.65 -10.06
C ASN A 119 9.54 8.77 -10.06
N ILE A 120 8.93 9.02 -8.89
CA ILE A 120 7.47 9.24 -8.78
C ILE A 120 7.00 10.40 -9.66
N GLN A 121 7.82 11.44 -9.86
CA GLN A 121 7.47 12.58 -10.72
C GLN A 121 7.33 12.22 -12.20
N ASN A 122 7.78 11.05 -12.63
CA ASN A 122 7.63 10.59 -14.01
C ASN A 122 6.23 10.00 -14.28
N TYR A 123 5.45 9.72 -13.23
CA TYR A 123 4.09 9.20 -13.37
C TYR A 123 3.09 10.35 -13.44
N SER A 124 2.07 10.19 -14.29
CA SER A 124 0.96 11.14 -14.41
C SER A 124 -0.17 10.76 -13.44
N PHE A 125 -0.59 11.70 -12.66
CA PHE A 125 -1.67 11.54 -11.67
C PHE A 125 -2.91 12.30 -12.10
#